data_b58d2c184f785764167365aa1ba967bd
#
_entry.id   b58d2c184f785764167365aa1ba967bd
#
_cell.length_a   1.000
_cell.length_b   1.000
_cell.length_c   1.000
_cell.angle_alpha   90.00
_cell.angle_beta   90.00
_cell.angle_gamma   90.00
#
_symmetry.space_group_name_H-M   'P 1'
#
loop_
_entity.id
_entity.type
_entity.pdbx_description
1 polymer ?
#
loop_
_entity_poly.entity_id
_entity_poly.type
_entity_poly.pdbx_seq_one_letter_code
_entity_poly.pdbx_strand_id
1 'polypeptide(L)'
;MRGVSSYRDFLKTYHGRTLCPDVFDEFWADVCEENKPKAREVRKASVNCSRLTCEEFTYLASDGVSLKAHILRPRGVALLPTVILYTDCGREVRGWLHLARFASLGFAVVAPEIRSLPQAVRTSFEKAWKGEVSAGNLTAYYFNTNALDRAEDSVVECARRAPLFQLISDAYAAAHATQFLPFVDKGCLMTWGEGLGGALALDTAALLGLQCAGVMAQNPFFADSEACVTDGFCSAQETPKNVRIADAMGLLDTASFAERITCPTLMACSLEDRSSLPEGTCAAYNRIPAEQKRMAVYPRHAHERINDFENLQINFLLTYSGGRL
;
A
#
# COMPACT_ATOMS: atom_id res chain seq x y z
N MET A 1 3.41 -30.48 -11.84
CA MET A 1 2.72 -29.84 -10.71
C MET A 1 3.48 -30.12 -9.43
N ARG A 2 4.08 -29.10 -8.80
CA ARG A 2 4.60 -29.27 -7.44
C ARG A 2 3.39 -29.51 -6.54
N GLY A 3 3.42 -30.51 -5.65
CA GLY A 3 2.32 -30.76 -4.74
C GLY A 3 2.05 -29.55 -3.85
N VAL A 4 0.83 -29.34 -3.38
CA VAL A 4 0.41 -28.18 -2.55
C VAL A 4 1.34 -27.98 -1.34
N SER A 5 1.87 -29.03 -0.77
CA SER A 5 2.87 -28.97 0.32
C SER A 5 4.18 -28.33 -0.16
N SER A 6 4.70 -28.72 -1.31
CA SER A 6 5.97 -28.19 -1.85
C SER A 6 5.84 -26.73 -2.31
N TYR A 7 4.67 -26.29 -2.76
CA TYR A 7 4.42 -24.90 -3.10
C TYR A 7 4.38 -24.00 -1.87
N ARG A 8 3.69 -24.42 -0.81
CA ARG A 8 3.69 -23.69 0.47
C ARG A 8 5.07 -23.59 1.09
N ASP A 9 5.88 -24.64 0.99
CA ASP A 9 7.25 -24.61 1.51
C ASP A 9 8.14 -23.69 0.68
N PHE A 10 7.94 -23.64 -0.64
CA PHE A 10 8.58 -22.66 -1.51
C PHE A 10 8.23 -21.21 -1.08
N LEU A 11 6.95 -20.90 -0.87
CA LEU A 11 6.51 -19.57 -0.48
C LEU A 11 7.13 -19.08 0.83
N LYS A 12 7.43 -19.96 1.78
CA LYS A 12 8.07 -19.61 3.07
C LYS A 12 9.50 -19.05 2.94
N THR A 13 10.17 -19.37 1.85
CA THR A 13 11.58 -19.00 1.62
C THR A 13 11.77 -18.14 0.39
N TYR A 14 10.69 -17.79 -0.31
CA TYR A 14 10.76 -17.01 -1.52
C TYR A 14 10.90 -15.52 -1.21
N HIS A 15 11.97 -14.90 -1.66
CA HIS A 15 12.28 -13.48 -1.46
C HIS A 15 12.05 -12.62 -2.70
N GLY A 16 11.51 -13.20 -3.77
CA GLY A 16 11.27 -12.48 -5.04
C GLY A 16 12.51 -12.37 -5.91
N ARG A 17 12.32 -11.89 -7.13
CA ARG A 17 13.35 -11.64 -8.15
C ARG A 17 13.75 -10.18 -8.25
N THR A 18 12.79 -9.28 -8.02
CA THR A 18 13.03 -7.83 -8.07
C THR A 18 14.12 -7.45 -7.08
N LEU A 19 15.18 -6.82 -7.59
CA LEU A 19 16.29 -6.33 -6.78
C LEU A 19 15.99 -4.92 -6.30
N CYS A 20 16.37 -4.61 -5.06
CA CYS A 20 16.33 -3.26 -4.54
C CYS A 20 17.57 -2.51 -5.03
N PRO A 21 17.42 -1.39 -5.76
CA PRO A 21 18.56 -0.61 -6.24
C PRO A 21 19.31 0.09 -5.10
N ASP A 22 20.62 0.24 -5.21
CA ASP A 22 21.45 0.91 -4.20
C ASP A 22 21.01 2.36 -3.91
N VAL A 23 20.44 3.04 -4.90
CA VAL A 23 19.96 4.43 -4.77
C VAL A 23 18.57 4.54 -4.13
N PHE A 24 17.97 3.44 -3.68
CA PHE A 24 16.60 3.40 -3.14
C PHE A 24 16.39 4.36 -1.97
N ASP A 25 17.26 4.30 -0.98
CA ASP A 25 17.11 5.08 0.25
C ASP A 25 17.29 6.58 0.00
N GLU A 26 18.28 6.97 -0.83
CA GLU A 26 18.48 8.36 -1.23
C GLU A 26 17.30 8.89 -2.03
N PHE A 27 16.84 8.12 -3.02
CA PHE A 27 15.70 8.49 -3.85
C PHE A 27 14.44 8.77 -3.02
N TRP A 28 14.08 7.89 -2.09
CA TRP A 28 12.89 8.06 -1.27
C TRP A 28 13.06 9.09 -0.16
N ALA A 29 14.28 9.32 0.32
CA ALA A 29 14.55 10.43 1.24
C ALA A 29 14.25 11.79 0.56
N ASP A 30 14.71 11.98 -0.67
CA ASP A 30 14.41 13.19 -1.46
C ASP A 30 12.91 13.36 -1.71
N VAL A 31 12.23 12.28 -2.11
CA VAL A 31 10.78 12.29 -2.33
C VAL A 31 10.03 12.65 -1.04
N CYS A 32 10.44 12.12 0.11
CA CYS A 32 9.83 12.44 1.39
C CYS A 32 10.02 13.92 1.76
N GLU A 33 11.18 14.52 1.46
CA GLU A 33 11.41 15.96 1.67
C GLU A 33 10.53 16.82 0.74
N GLU A 34 10.35 16.43 -0.50
CA GLU A 34 9.47 17.09 -1.48
C GLU A 34 7.98 17.03 -1.06
N ASN A 35 7.57 15.94 -0.39
CA ASN A 35 6.17 15.67 -0.02
C ASN A 35 5.78 16.19 1.37
N LYS A 36 6.46 17.18 1.92
CA LYS A 36 6.02 17.86 3.14
C LYS A 36 4.73 18.63 2.90
N PRO A 37 3.67 18.42 3.69
CA PRO A 37 2.39 19.04 3.46
C PRO A 37 2.50 20.56 3.56
N LYS A 38 2.08 21.26 2.48
CA LYS A 38 2.13 22.71 2.37
C LYS A 38 0.87 23.38 2.90
N ALA A 39 -0.28 22.70 2.82
CA ALA A 39 -1.57 23.21 3.30
C ALA A 39 -2.47 22.04 3.73
N ARG A 40 -3.37 22.33 4.68
CA ARG A 40 -4.36 21.38 5.20
C ARG A 40 -5.63 22.12 5.54
N GLU A 41 -6.75 21.56 5.16
CA GLU A 41 -8.05 22.06 5.54
C GLU A 41 -8.89 20.88 6.03
N VAL A 42 -9.51 21.03 7.20
CA VAL A 42 -10.45 20.04 7.75
C VAL A 42 -11.82 20.69 7.80
N ARG A 43 -12.79 20.08 7.11
CA ARG A 43 -14.18 20.52 7.07
C ARG A 43 -15.09 19.44 7.64
N LYS A 44 -16.15 19.83 8.32
CA LYS A 44 -17.18 18.88 8.74
C LYS A 44 -17.94 18.38 7.53
N ALA A 45 -18.10 17.06 7.45
CA ALA A 45 -19.01 16.47 6.49
C ALA A 45 -20.48 16.74 6.85
N SER A 46 -21.37 16.62 5.86
CA SER A 46 -22.81 16.82 6.04
C SER A 46 -23.50 15.74 6.90
N VAL A 47 -22.74 14.77 7.41
CA VAL A 47 -23.25 13.67 8.25
C VAL A 47 -23.25 14.10 9.71
N ASN A 48 -24.42 14.03 10.35
CA ASN A 48 -24.56 14.30 11.77
C ASN A 48 -24.74 13.01 12.58
N CYS A 49 -23.71 12.65 13.35
CA CYS A 49 -23.73 11.49 14.24
C CYS A 49 -23.44 11.95 15.67
N SER A 50 -24.20 11.46 16.65
CA SER A 50 -24.05 11.87 18.05
C SER A 50 -22.74 11.39 18.70
N ARG A 51 -22.24 10.22 18.28
CA ARG A 51 -21.06 9.55 18.85
C ARG A 51 -19.79 9.71 18.04
N LEU A 52 -19.90 10.01 16.74
CA LEU A 52 -18.80 10.09 15.81
C LEU A 52 -18.70 11.47 15.19
N THR A 53 -17.49 11.86 14.84
CA THR A 53 -17.19 13.05 14.04
C THR A 53 -16.78 12.60 12.65
N CYS A 54 -17.54 13.07 11.63
CA CYS A 54 -17.26 12.82 10.21
C CYS A 54 -16.71 14.14 9.63
N GLU A 55 -15.50 14.09 9.09
CA GLU A 55 -14.81 15.26 8.54
C GLU A 55 -14.20 14.91 7.18
N GLU A 56 -14.01 15.89 6.35
CA GLU A 56 -13.20 15.82 5.13
C GLU A 56 -11.90 16.57 5.37
N PHE A 57 -10.82 15.97 4.97
CA PHE A 57 -9.47 16.50 5.11
C PHE A 57 -8.87 16.75 3.72
N THR A 58 -8.35 17.95 3.49
CA THR A 58 -7.70 18.30 2.22
C THR A 58 -6.22 18.54 2.46
N TYR A 59 -5.37 17.97 1.61
CA TYR A 59 -3.92 18.14 1.63
C TYR A 59 -3.39 18.31 0.20
N LEU A 60 -2.18 18.85 0.08
CA LEU A 60 -1.51 19.03 -1.21
C LEU A 60 -0.51 17.92 -1.45
N ALA A 61 -0.58 17.29 -2.62
CA ALA A 61 0.45 16.43 -3.15
C ALA A 61 1.69 17.22 -3.59
N SER A 62 2.80 16.54 -3.84
CA SER A 62 4.07 17.15 -4.27
C SER A 62 3.96 17.97 -5.56
N ASP A 63 3.10 17.53 -6.48
CA ASP A 63 2.80 18.22 -7.74
C ASP A 63 1.78 19.38 -7.60
N GLY A 64 1.36 19.68 -6.36
CA GLY A 64 0.41 20.75 -6.06
C GLY A 64 -1.07 20.39 -6.26
N VAL A 65 -1.39 19.16 -6.64
CA VAL A 65 -2.77 18.68 -6.74
C VAL A 65 -3.38 18.60 -5.34
N SER A 66 -4.59 19.14 -5.19
CA SER A 66 -5.35 19.04 -3.94
C SER A 66 -6.03 17.67 -3.85
N LEU A 67 -5.67 16.89 -2.85
CA LEU A 67 -6.22 15.59 -2.56
C LEU A 67 -7.08 15.63 -1.30
N LYS A 68 -8.01 14.68 -1.19
CA LYS A 68 -8.93 14.58 -0.07
C LYS A 68 -8.74 13.29 0.71
N ALA A 69 -9.12 13.33 1.97
CA ALA A 69 -9.28 12.14 2.80
C ALA A 69 -10.53 12.27 3.68
N HIS A 70 -11.18 11.15 3.94
CA HIS A 70 -12.27 11.07 4.91
C HIS A 70 -11.72 10.78 6.30
N ILE A 71 -12.18 11.51 7.30
CA ILE A 71 -11.84 11.32 8.70
C ILE A 71 -13.09 10.88 9.46
N LEU A 72 -13.02 9.73 10.11
CA LEU A 72 -14.01 9.28 11.06
C LEU A 72 -13.36 9.00 12.41
N ARG A 73 -13.90 9.61 13.47
CA ARG A 73 -13.33 9.46 14.81
C ARG A 73 -14.37 9.49 15.91
N PRO A 74 -14.14 8.85 17.06
CA PRO A 74 -14.92 9.03 18.26
C PRO A 74 -14.99 10.51 18.67
N ARG A 75 -16.17 10.95 19.13
CA ARG A 75 -16.37 12.32 19.60
C ARG A 75 -15.93 12.49 21.05
N GLY A 76 -15.31 13.64 21.35
CA GLY A 76 -14.95 14.00 22.73
C GLY A 76 -13.64 13.40 23.24
N VAL A 77 -12.88 12.70 22.40
CA VAL A 77 -11.55 12.19 22.75
C VAL A 77 -10.46 13.10 22.18
N ALA A 78 -9.51 13.49 23.01
CA ALA A 78 -8.49 14.49 22.64
C ALA A 78 -7.39 13.91 21.73
N LEU A 79 -6.85 12.75 22.09
CA LEU A 79 -5.82 12.04 21.31
C LEU A 79 -6.29 10.61 21.04
N LEU A 80 -6.14 10.19 19.80
CA LEU A 80 -6.63 8.90 19.31
C LEU A 80 -5.53 8.14 18.59
N PRO A 81 -5.37 6.85 18.87
CA PRO A 81 -4.65 5.97 17.97
C PRO A 81 -5.34 6.06 16.60
N THR A 82 -4.56 6.13 15.54
CA THR A 82 -5.08 6.46 14.20
C THR A 82 -4.67 5.41 13.18
N VAL A 83 -5.62 4.95 12.38
CA VAL A 83 -5.39 4.07 11.24
C VAL A 83 -5.54 4.87 9.95
N ILE A 84 -4.52 4.84 9.11
CA ILE A 84 -4.63 5.33 7.72
C ILE A 84 -5.06 4.13 6.87
N LEU A 85 -6.22 4.27 6.22
CA LEU A 85 -6.82 3.22 5.41
C LEU A 85 -6.67 3.57 3.94
N TYR A 86 -5.82 2.83 3.23
CA TYR A 86 -5.69 2.92 1.79
C TYR A 86 -6.66 1.97 1.10
N THR A 87 -7.38 2.48 0.12
CA THR A 87 -8.36 1.68 -0.63
C THR A 87 -7.69 0.89 -1.75
N ASP A 88 -8.31 -0.23 -2.10
CA ASP A 88 -7.88 -1.01 -3.23
C ASP A 88 -8.18 -0.31 -4.56
N CYS A 89 -7.51 -0.73 -5.62
CA CYS A 89 -7.65 -0.15 -6.93
C CYS A 89 -9.08 -0.25 -7.47
N GLY A 90 -9.55 0.86 -8.07
CA GLY A 90 -10.89 0.94 -8.60
C GLY A 90 -12.00 0.93 -7.52
N ARG A 91 -11.63 0.90 -6.25
CA ARG A 91 -12.56 1.01 -5.12
C ARG A 91 -12.39 2.38 -4.47
N GLU A 92 -13.45 3.15 -4.48
CA GLU A 92 -13.51 4.39 -3.71
C GLU A 92 -13.65 4.08 -2.22
N VAL A 93 -13.44 5.09 -1.37
CA VAL A 93 -13.77 4.97 0.05
C VAL A 93 -15.24 4.59 0.19
N ARG A 94 -15.52 3.41 0.77
CA ARG A 94 -16.85 2.80 0.82
C ARG A 94 -17.87 3.55 1.68
N GLY A 95 -17.51 4.74 2.14
CA GLY A 95 -18.35 5.60 2.96
C GLY A 95 -18.20 5.37 4.46
N TRP A 96 -18.89 6.20 5.23
CA TRP A 96 -18.73 6.36 6.68
C TRP A 96 -18.95 5.08 7.49
N LEU A 97 -19.92 4.25 7.11
CA LEU A 97 -20.23 3.02 7.84
C LEU A 97 -19.09 1.99 7.72
N HIS A 98 -18.37 1.98 6.59
CA HIS A 98 -17.22 1.11 6.43
C HIS A 98 -16.06 1.55 7.34
N LEU A 99 -15.87 2.85 7.51
CA LEU A 99 -14.86 3.40 8.41
C LEU A 99 -15.22 3.23 9.89
N ALA A 100 -16.52 3.16 10.21
CA ALA A 100 -17.02 3.06 11.57
C ALA A 100 -16.53 1.83 12.34
N ARG A 101 -16.12 0.77 11.65
CA ARG A 101 -15.54 -0.43 12.28
C ARG A 101 -14.27 -0.10 13.10
N PHE A 102 -13.44 0.81 12.65
CA PHE A 102 -12.25 1.26 13.38
C PHE A 102 -12.62 2.22 14.52
N ALA A 103 -13.56 3.12 14.26
CA ALA A 103 -14.03 4.07 15.26
C ALA A 103 -14.78 3.38 16.42
N SER A 104 -15.44 2.23 16.17
CA SER A 104 -16.06 1.41 17.21
C SER A 104 -15.05 0.75 18.16
N LEU A 105 -13.81 0.60 17.69
CA LEU A 105 -12.68 0.12 18.51
C LEU A 105 -11.91 1.27 19.19
N GLY A 106 -12.38 2.52 19.08
CA GLY A 106 -11.73 3.68 19.68
C GLY A 106 -10.68 4.38 18.82
N PHE A 107 -10.44 3.93 17.57
CA PHE A 107 -9.49 4.54 16.67
C PHE A 107 -10.08 5.71 15.89
N ALA A 108 -9.26 6.70 15.58
CA ALA A 108 -9.53 7.54 14.43
C ALA A 108 -9.15 6.77 13.14
N VAL A 109 -9.89 6.99 12.07
CA VAL A 109 -9.52 6.48 10.75
C VAL A 109 -9.45 7.63 9.76
N VAL A 110 -8.37 7.67 9.01
CA VAL A 110 -8.15 8.60 7.90
C VAL A 110 -8.06 7.77 6.63
N ALA A 111 -8.99 7.98 5.69
CA ALA A 111 -9.04 7.25 4.43
C ALA A 111 -8.79 8.21 3.27
N PRO A 112 -7.55 8.29 2.74
CA PRO A 112 -7.24 9.09 1.57
C PRO A 112 -7.98 8.58 0.34
N GLU A 113 -8.47 9.50 -0.49
CA GLU A 113 -8.93 9.18 -1.83
C GLU A 113 -7.72 8.96 -2.73
N ILE A 114 -7.71 7.83 -3.44
CA ILE A 114 -6.69 7.56 -4.46
C ILE A 114 -7.02 8.40 -5.69
N ARG A 115 -6.00 8.95 -6.35
CA ARG A 115 -6.15 9.69 -7.61
C ARG A 115 -7.01 8.92 -8.59
N SER A 116 -7.89 9.67 -9.26
CA SER A 116 -8.75 9.09 -10.28
C SER A 116 -7.91 8.48 -11.41
N LEU A 117 -8.13 7.22 -11.64
CA LEU A 117 -7.48 6.48 -12.72
C LEU A 117 -8.23 6.71 -14.04
N PRO A 118 -7.53 6.70 -15.19
CA PRO A 118 -8.20 6.69 -16.49
C PRO A 118 -9.19 5.52 -16.60
N GLN A 119 -10.32 5.72 -17.26
CA GLN A 119 -11.38 4.70 -17.38
C GLN A 119 -10.85 3.36 -17.94
N ALA A 120 -9.93 3.41 -18.89
CA ALA A 120 -9.32 2.20 -19.46
C ALA A 120 -8.61 1.35 -18.41
N VAL A 121 -7.99 1.98 -17.40
CA VAL A 121 -7.28 1.33 -16.30
C VAL A 121 -8.26 0.75 -15.31
N ARG A 122 -9.29 1.51 -14.93
CA ARG A 122 -10.40 0.99 -14.10
C ARG A 122 -11.00 -0.28 -14.70
N THR A 123 -11.27 -0.26 -16.00
CA THR A 123 -11.79 -1.42 -16.73
C THR A 123 -10.80 -2.60 -16.70
N SER A 124 -9.50 -2.33 -16.78
CA SER A 124 -8.47 -3.39 -16.68
C SER A 124 -8.45 -4.03 -15.30
N PHE A 125 -8.63 -3.25 -14.23
CA PHE A 125 -8.76 -3.80 -12.88
C PHE A 125 -10.02 -4.65 -12.69
N GLU A 126 -11.16 -4.18 -13.17
CA GLU A 126 -12.40 -4.96 -13.11
C GLU A 126 -12.26 -6.30 -13.83
N LYS A 127 -11.54 -6.33 -14.96
CA LYS A 127 -11.21 -7.56 -15.69
C LYS A 127 -10.22 -8.44 -14.92
N ALA A 128 -9.21 -7.85 -14.27
CA ALA A 128 -8.25 -8.61 -13.47
C ALA A 128 -8.94 -9.31 -12.30
N TRP A 129 -9.86 -8.64 -11.61
CA TRP A 129 -10.67 -9.28 -10.55
C TRP A 129 -11.53 -10.44 -11.05
N LYS A 130 -11.97 -10.39 -12.30
CA LYS A 130 -12.69 -11.48 -12.94
C LYS A 130 -11.77 -12.59 -13.48
N GLY A 131 -10.44 -12.41 -13.33
CA GLY A 131 -9.44 -13.33 -13.90
C GLY A 131 -9.30 -13.24 -15.42
N GLU A 132 -9.80 -12.15 -16.04
CA GLU A 132 -9.77 -11.94 -17.49
C GLU A 132 -8.45 -11.30 -17.97
N VAL A 133 -7.67 -10.73 -17.06
CA VAL A 133 -6.39 -10.04 -17.33
C VAL A 133 -5.34 -10.49 -16.32
N SER A 134 -4.12 -10.68 -16.76
CA SER A 134 -3.02 -11.10 -15.87
C SER A 134 -2.49 -9.96 -15.00
N ALA A 135 -1.89 -10.30 -13.86
CA ALA A 135 -1.17 -9.36 -13.00
C ALA A 135 -0.08 -8.57 -13.76
N GLY A 136 0.57 -9.18 -14.75
CA GLY A 136 1.59 -8.55 -15.57
C GLY A 136 1.10 -7.33 -16.36
N ASN A 137 -0.15 -7.35 -16.84
CA ASN A 137 -0.71 -6.19 -17.55
C ASN A 137 -0.93 -4.98 -16.62
N LEU A 138 -1.31 -5.22 -15.37
CA LEU A 138 -1.46 -4.17 -14.38
C LEU A 138 -0.10 -3.60 -13.99
N THR A 139 0.87 -4.46 -13.75
CA THR A 139 2.25 -4.07 -13.46
C THR A 139 2.82 -3.23 -14.60
N ALA A 140 2.68 -3.67 -15.85
CA ALA A 140 3.15 -2.93 -17.02
C ALA A 140 2.55 -1.51 -17.11
N TYR A 141 1.27 -1.34 -16.77
CA TYR A 141 0.65 -0.03 -16.74
C TYR A 141 1.20 0.87 -15.62
N TYR A 142 1.22 0.36 -14.39
CA TYR A 142 1.61 1.17 -13.23
C TYR A 142 3.08 1.56 -13.23
N PHE A 143 3.92 0.71 -13.79
CA PHE A 143 5.34 1.02 -13.99
C PHE A 143 5.60 1.77 -15.30
N ASN A 144 4.57 1.94 -16.16
CA ASN A 144 4.69 2.63 -17.46
C ASN A 144 5.81 2.06 -18.35
N THR A 145 5.93 0.74 -18.38
CA THR A 145 7.05 0.04 -19.04
C THR A 145 7.24 0.44 -20.50
N ASN A 146 6.16 0.85 -21.20
CA ASN A 146 6.22 1.35 -22.57
C ASN A 146 6.84 2.75 -22.69
N ALA A 147 6.76 3.60 -21.66
CA ALA A 147 7.32 4.95 -21.66
C ALA A 147 8.76 4.97 -21.10
N LEU A 148 9.20 3.91 -20.44
CA LEU A 148 10.56 3.75 -19.92
C LEU A 148 11.61 3.55 -21.04
N ASP A 149 11.17 3.46 -22.29
CA ASP A 149 12.02 3.18 -23.46
C ASP A 149 12.79 4.40 -24.02
N ARG A 150 12.79 5.53 -23.32
CA ARG A 150 13.58 6.69 -23.72
C ARG A 150 15.04 6.46 -23.32
N ALA A 151 15.90 6.36 -24.34
CA ALA A 151 17.30 5.97 -24.17
C ALA A 151 18.17 6.91 -23.31
N GLU A 152 17.67 8.10 -22.98
CA GLU A 152 18.40 9.18 -22.32
C GLU A 152 18.07 9.35 -20.82
N ASP A 153 17.00 8.69 -20.32
CA ASP A 153 16.55 8.87 -18.94
C ASP A 153 17.37 8.05 -17.95
N SER A 154 17.65 8.65 -16.79
CA SER A 154 18.18 7.93 -15.62
C SER A 154 17.15 6.99 -15.00
N VAL A 155 17.58 6.04 -14.16
CA VAL A 155 16.70 5.16 -13.39
C VAL A 155 15.68 5.94 -12.57
N VAL A 156 16.11 7.04 -11.94
CA VAL A 156 15.29 7.94 -11.13
C VAL A 156 14.21 8.62 -11.95
N GLU A 157 14.55 9.16 -13.13
CA GLU A 157 13.58 9.80 -14.03
C GLU A 157 12.55 8.80 -14.56
N CYS A 158 12.99 7.59 -14.87
CA CYS A 158 12.11 6.49 -15.24
C CYS A 158 11.10 6.19 -14.11
N ALA A 159 11.57 6.01 -12.88
CA ALA A 159 10.71 5.74 -11.73
C ALA A 159 9.72 6.88 -11.49
N ARG A 160 10.16 8.14 -11.53
CA ARG A 160 9.29 9.33 -11.32
C ARG A 160 8.19 9.48 -12.37
N ARG A 161 8.31 8.89 -13.57
CA ARG A 161 7.27 8.90 -14.62
C ARG A 161 6.25 7.78 -14.45
N ALA A 162 6.50 6.82 -13.61
CA ALA A 162 5.58 5.72 -13.39
C ALA A 162 4.32 6.20 -12.63
N PRO A 163 3.11 5.83 -13.05
CA PRO A 163 1.90 6.13 -12.29
C PRO A 163 1.97 5.67 -10.83
N LEU A 164 2.64 4.56 -10.55
CA LEU A 164 2.81 4.03 -9.20
C LEU A 164 3.61 4.97 -8.30
N PHE A 165 4.66 5.62 -8.84
CA PHE A 165 5.43 6.63 -8.10
C PHE A 165 4.54 7.70 -7.49
N GLN A 166 3.61 8.24 -8.29
CA GLN A 166 2.73 9.29 -7.80
C GLN A 166 1.76 8.77 -6.73
N LEU A 167 1.28 7.53 -6.86
CA LEU A 167 0.41 6.92 -5.85
C LEU A 167 1.12 6.72 -4.51
N ILE A 168 2.36 6.23 -4.53
CA ILE A 168 3.16 6.06 -3.31
C ILE A 168 3.46 7.43 -2.69
N SER A 169 3.85 8.43 -3.50
CA SER A 169 4.08 9.80 -3.04
C SER A 169 2.85 10.42 -2.38
N ASP A 170 1.67 10.23 -2.99
CA ASP A 170 0.40 10.73 -2.45
C ASP A 170 0.02 10.02 -1.15
N ALA A 171 0.25 8.71 -1.07
CA ALA A 171 -0.01 7.93 0.13
C ALA A 171 0.87 8.37 1.30
N TYR A 172 2.16 8.60 1.05
CA TYR A 172 3.07 9.17 2.04
C TYR A 172 2.66 10.59 2.45
N ALA A 173 2.32 11.45 1.50
CA ALA A 173 1.86 12.82 1.79
C ALA A 173 0.62 12.83 2.67
N ALA A 174 -0.36 11.93 2.43
CA ALA A 174 -1.54 11.75 3.27
C ALA A 174 -1.17 11.35 4.70
N ALA A 175 -0.25 10.38 4.83
CA ALA A 175 0.20 9.90 6.14
C ALA A 175 0.96 11.00 6.89
N HIS A 176 1.89 11.67 6.22
CA HIS A 176 2.63 12.78 6.81
C HIS A 176 1.69 13.92 7.25
N ALA A 177 0.73 14.31 6.39
CA ALA A 177 -0.25 15.33 6.75
C ALA A 177 -1.14 14.92 7.92
N THR A 178 -1.51 13.64 8.01
CA THR A 178 -2.33 13.09 9.10
C THR A 178 -1.68 13.28 10.47
N GLN A 179 -0.36 13.16 10.58
CA GLN A 179 0.36 13.34 11.86
C GLN A 179 0.21 14.74 12.48
N PHE A 180 -0.18 15.72 11.70
CA PHE A 180 -0.38 17.10 12.17
C PHE A 180 -1.83 17.41 12.53
N LEU A 181 -2.74 16.46 12.42
CA LEU A 181 -4.11 16.63 12.89
C LEU A 181 -4.15 16.63 14.42
N PRO A 182 -4.90 17.53 15.06
CA PRO A 182 -4.80 17.78 16.50
C PRO A 182 -5.26 16.61 17.37
N PHE A 183 -6.01 15.67 16.81
CA PHE A 183 -6.51 14.50 17.53
C PHE A 183 -5.64 13.25 17.34
N VAL A 184 -4.60 13.30 16.51
CA VAL A 184 -3.76 12.12 16.19
C VAL A 184 -2.70 11.93 17.24
N ASP A 185 -2.70 10.75 17.87
CA ASP A 185 -1.58 10.28 18.68
C ASP A 185 -0.44 9.85 17.76
N LYS A 186 0.59 10.69 17.67
CA LYS A 186 1.77 10.44 16.81
C LYS A 186 2.53 9.17 17.19
N GLY A 187 2.41 8.69 18.42
CA GLY A 187 3.02 7.45 18.87
C GLY A 187 2.19 6.20 18.54
N CYS A 188 1.02 6.38 17.91
CA CYS A 188 0.15 5.27 17.53
C CYS A 188 -0.53 5.51 16.18
N LEU A 189 0.29 5.71 15.15
CA LEU A 189 -0.14 5.82 13.76
C LEU A 189 0.10 4.48 13.08
N MET A 190 -0.95 3.89 12.51
CA MET A 190 -0.90 2.60 11.82
C MET A 190 -1.40 2.73 10.39
N THR A 191 -0.96 1.86 9.50
CA THR A 191 -1.44 1.79 8.11
C THR A 191 -2.16 0.49 7.83
N TRP A 192 -3.17 0.54 6.96
CA TRP A 192 -3.96 -0.61 6.56
C TRP A 192 -4.43 -0.49 5.10
N GLY A 193 -4.41 -1.62 4.37
CA GLY A 193 -5.00 -1.68 3.04
C GLY A 193 -5.13 -3.08 2.46
N GLU A 194 -5.91 -3.16 1.38
CA GLU A 194 -6.16 -4.37 0.58
C GLU A 194 -5.65 -4.10 -0.85
N GLY A 195 -5.09 -5.08 -1.52
CA GLY A 195 -4.64 -4.97 -2.91
C GLY A 195 -3.64 -3.83 -3.13
N LEU A 196 -3.97 -2.87 -3.98
CA LEU A 196 -3.18 -1.64 -4.14
C LEU A 196 -3.03 -0.90 -2.80
N GLY A 197 -4.12 -0.77 -2.05
CA GLY A 197 -4.06 -0.17 -0.72
C GLY A 197 -3.14 -0.93 0.24
N GLY A 198 -3.05 -2.26 0.08
CA GLY A 198 -2.12 -3.11 0.84
C GLY A 198 -0.66 -2.79 0.52
N ALA A 199 -0.33 -2.59 -0.76
CA ALA A 199 0.98 -2.10 -1.18
C ALA A 199 1.28 -0.73 -0.59
N LEU A 200 0.39 0.25 -0.80
CA LEU A 200 0.56 1.61 -0.28
C LEU A 200 0.68 1.65 1.26
N ALA A 201 0.02 0.73 1.97
CA ALA A 201 0.15 0.63 3.43
C ALA A 201 1.55 0.16 3.85
N LEU A 202 2.12 -0.83 3.15
CA LEU A 202 3.50 -1.31 3.40
C LEU A 202 4.53 -0.24 3.01
N ASP A 203 4.38 0.35 1.82
CA ASP A 203 5.30 1.36 1.30
C ASP A 203 5.33 2.59 2.21
N THR A 204 4.14 3.07 2.64
CA THR A 204 4.03 4.18 3.60
C THR A 204 4.63 3.83 4.95
N ALA A 205 4.42 2.61 5.47
CA ALA A 205 5.00 2.18 6.74
C ALA A 205 6.53 2.18 6.69
N ALA A 206 7.12 1.75 5.56
CA ALA A 206 8.56 1.82 5.33
C ALA A 206 9.08 3.27 5.33
N LEU A 207 8.40 4.17 4.62
CA LEU A 207 8.78 5.59 4.53
C LEU A 207 8.58 6.36 5.83
N LEU A 208 7.59 6.01 6.65
CA LEU A 208 7.37 6.59 7.99
C LEU A 208 8.41 6.09 9.00
N GLY A 209 8.98 4.92 8.79
CA GLY A 209 9.95 4.30 9.68
C GLY A 209 9.43 4.20 11.13
N LEU A 210 10.18 4.75 12.09
CA LEU A 210 9.83 4.71 13.52
C LEU A 210 8.54 5.47 13.88
N GLN A 211 7.96 6.25 12.97
CA GLN A 211 6.69 6.94 13.19
C GLN A 211 5.48 6.03 12.91
N CYS A 212 5.70 4.86 12.31
CA CYS A 212 4.67 3.86 12.09
C CYS A 212 4.64 2.88 13.27
N ALA A 213 3.51 2.81 13.97
CA ALA A 213 3.32 1.92 15.11
C ALA A 213 2.91 0.49 14.71
N GLY A 214 2.49 0.29 13.47
CA GLY A 214 2.14 -1.01 12.92
C GLY A 214 1.52 -0.93 11.54
N VAL A 215 1.68 -2.00 10.76
CA VAL A 215 1.11 -2.10 9.42
C VAL A 215 0.32 -3.38 9.24
N MET A 216 -0.82 -3.26 8.55
CA MET A 216 -1.62 -4.40 8.11
C MET A 216 -1.79 -4.34 6.59
N ALA A 217 -1.65 -5.48 5.91
CA ALA A 217 -1.83 -5.57 4.47
C ALA A 217 -2.47 -6.89 4.06
N GLN A 218 -3.43 -6.82 3.14
CA GLN A 218 -4.03 -8.01 2.55
C GLN A 218 -3.73 -8.03 1.06
N ASN A 219 -3.12 -9.11 0.57
CA ASN A 219 -2.83 -9.33 -0.85
C ASN A 219 -2.21 -8.08 -1.52
N PRO A 220 -1.07 -7.54 -1.02
CA PRO A 220 -0.48 -6.32 -1.58
C PRO A 220 -0.09 -6.50 -3.05
N PHE A 221 -0.40 -5.50 -3.90
CA PHE A 221 0.06 -5.46 -5.29
C PHE A 221 1.53 -5.06 -5.39
N PHE A 222 2.08 -5.20 -6.58
CA PHE A 222 3.39 -4.69 -6.98
C PHE A 222 4.56 -5.16 -6.10
N ALA A 223 4.42 -6.29 -5.45
CA ALA A 223 5.52 -6.99 -4.81
C ALA A 223 6.08 -8.03 -5.76
N ASP A 224 7.41 -8.04 -5.97
CA ASP A 224 8.09 -8.87 -6.95
C ASP A 224 7.61 -8.62 -8.40
N SER A 225 7.57 -7.36 -8.76
CA SER A 225 7.03 -6.90 -10.05
C SER A 225 7.78 -7.43 -11.25
N GLU A 226 9.08 -7.71 -11.13
CA GLU A 226 9.88 -8.35 -12.19
C GLU A 226 9.32 -9.73 -12.54
N ALA A 227 8.97 -10.54 -11.54
CA ALA A 227 8.36 -11.85 -11.78
C ALA A 227 6.99 -11.74 -12.49
N CYS A 228 6.20 -10.69 -12.18
CA CYS A 228 4.92 -10.45 -12.82
C CYS A 228 5.04 -10.04 -14.30
N VAL A 229 6.13 -9.37 -14.68
CA VAL A 229 6.36 -8.87 -16.06
C VAL A 229 7.03 -9.94 -16.94
N THR A 230 7.92 -10.76 -16.38
CA THR A 230 8.70 -11.75 -17.17
C THR A 230 7.87 -12.87 -17.78
N ASP A 231 6.72 -13.20 -17.20
CA ASP A 231 5.83 -14.24 -17.76
C ASP A 231 5.10 -13.81 -19.04
N GLY A 232 5.31 -12.59 -19.53
CA GLY A 232 4.68 -12.11 -20.76
C GLY A 232 5.40 -11.00 -21.53
N PHE A 233 6.40 -10.33 -20.95
CA PHE A 233 6.98 -9.10 -21.52
C PHE A 233 8.48 -9.13 -21.80
N CYS A 234 9.24 -9.98 -21.17
CA CYS A 234 10.67 -10.09 -21.40
C CYS A 234 11.02 -11.46 -21.96
N SER A 235 11.00 -11.59 -23.29
CA SER A 235 11.84 -12.59 -23.94
C SER A 235 13.29 -12.20 -23.71
N ALA A 236 13.93 -12.94 -22.83
CA ALA A 236 15.33 -12.95 -22.48
C ALA A 236 16.29 -12.37 -23.54
N GLN A 237 16.62 -11.10 -23.46
CA GLN A 237 17.90 -10.57 -23.87
C GLN A 237 18.25 -9.45 -22.90
N GLU A 238 19.31 -9.65 -22.13
CA GLU A 238 19.93 -8.63 -21.28
C GLU A 238 20.45 -7.47 -22.13
N THR A 239 19.58 -6.52 -22.42
CA THR A 239 19.98 -5.25 -23.02
C THR A 239 20.11 -4.21 -21.89
N PRO A 240 20.98 -3.18 -21.99
CA PRO A 240 21.07 -2.10 -21.01
C PRO A 240 19.72 -1.43 -20.71
N LYS A 241 18.77 -1.45 -21.65
CA LYS A 241 17.39 -1.01 -21.48
C LYS A 241 16.63 -1.83 -20.44
N ASN A 242 16.80 -3.14 -20.43
CA ASN A 242 16.10 -4.02 -19.50
C ASN A 242 16.61 -3.85 -18.07
N VAL A 243 17.92 -3.64 -17.87
CA VAL A 243 18.51 -3.38 -16.56
C VAL A 243 17.94 -2.09 -15.97
N ARG A 244 17.88 -0.99 -16.73
CA ARG A 244 17.31 0.28 -16.24
C ARG A 244 15.82 0.19 -15.90
N ILE A 245 15.06 -0.57 -16.65
CA ILE A 245 13.65 -0.82 -16.36
C ILE A 245 13.52 -1.62 -15.08
N ALA A 246 14.29 -2.68 -14.91
CA ALA A 246 14.31 -3.50 -13.70
C ALA A 246 14.69 -2.67 -12.45
N ASP A 247 15.72 -1.84 -12.55
CA ASP A 247 16.12 -0.94 -11.46
C ASP A 247 15.06 0.12 -11.14
N ALA A 248 14.44 0.73 -12.17
CA ALA A 248 13.34 1.67 -11.97
C ALA A 248 12.11 1.00 -11.34
N MET A 249 11.82 -0.26 -11.71
CA MET A 249 10.80 -1.07 -11.06
C MET A 249 11.18 -1.37 -9.61
N GLY A 250 12.43 -1.71 -9.34
CA GLY A 250 12.93 -1.97 -8.00
C GLY A 250 12.79 -0.79 -7.05
N LEU A 251 12.87 0.46 -7.56
CA LEU A 251 12.61 1.67 -6.79
C LEU A 251 11.14 1.79 -6.32
N LEU A 252 10.21 1.15 -7.01
CA LEU A 252 8.78 1.26 -6.76
C LEU A 252 8.15 -0.05 -6.27
N ASP A 253 8.92 -1.13 -6.18
CA ASP A 253 8.44 -2.44 -5.79
C ASP A 253 8.21 -2.54 -4.29
N THR A 254 7.01 -2.95 -3.89
CA THR A 254 6.65 -3.12 -2.47
C THR A 254 7.58 -4.08 -1.72
N ALA A 255 8.21 -5.06 -2.40
CA ALA A 255 9.19 -5.93 -1.76
C ALA A 255 10.50 -5.18 -1.41
N SER A 256 10.87 -4.12 -2.15
CA SER A 256 11.99 -3.24 -1.80
C SER A 256 11.67 -2.38 -0.57
N PHE A 257 10.46 -1.84 -0.47
CA PHE A 257 10.00 -1.13 0.75
C PHE A 257 9.96 -2.05 1.96
N ALA A 258 9.53 -3.30 1.77
CA ALA A 258 9.38 -4.28 2.84
C ALA A 258 10.67 -4.47 3.66
N GLU A 259 11.84 -4.33 3.05
CA GLU A 259 13.15 -4.40 3.73
C GLU A 259 13.38 -3.30 4.79
N ARG A 260 12.58 -2.24 4.79
CA ARG A 260 12.67 -1.09 5.72
C ARG A 260 11.57 -1.09 6.79
N ILE A 261 10.66 -2.07 6.78
CA ILE A 261 9.57 -2.16 7.75
C ILE A 261 10.08 -2.78 9.04
N THR A 262 10.19 -1.98 10.09
CA THR A 262 10.64 -2.40 11.43
C THR A 262 9.52 -2.47 12.45
N CYS A 263 8.34 -1.94 12.14
CA CYS A 263 7.18 -1.98 13.00
C CYS A 263 6.45 -3.33 12.97
N PRO A 264 5.63 -3.66 13.99
CA PRO A 264 4.74 -4.82 13.96
C PRO A 264 3.96 -4.92 12.65
N THR A 265 3.89 -6.12 12.08
CA THR A 265 3.31 -6.34 10.75
C THR A 265 2.35 -7.52 10.75
N LEU A 266 1.13 -7.30 10.22
CA LEU A 266 0.15 -8.35 9.98
C LEU A 266 -0.21 -8.40 8.51
N MET A 267 0.02 -9.53 7.85
CA MET A 267 -0.33 -9.71 6.44
C MET A 267 -1.29 -10.88 6.23
N ALA A 268 -2.07 -10.79 5.15
CA ALA A 268 -2.87 -11.89 4.63
C ALA A 268 -2.48 -12.20 3.18
N CYS A 269 -2.42 -13.49 2.86
CA CYS A 269 -2.10 -14.00 1.53
C CYS A 269 -3.17 -14.98 1.07
N SER A 270 -3.84 -14.68 -0.03
CA SER A 270 -4.80 -15.56 -0.71
C SER A 270 -4.10 -16.36 -1.80
N LEU A 271 -4.15 -17.72 -1.74
CA LEU A 271 -3.39 -18.56 -2.68
C LEU A 271 -4.03 -18.68 -4.08
N GLU A 272 -5.29 -18.28 -4.23
CA GLU A 272 -5.99 -18.26 -5.54
C GLU A 272 -6.06 -16.85 -6.15
N ASP A 273 -5.39 -15.86 -5.53
CA ASP A 273 -5.35 -14.50 -6.06
C ASP A 273 -4.47 -14.44 -7.32
N ARG A 274 -5.08 -13.99 -8.41
CA ARG A 274 -4.41 -13.82 -9.71
C ARG A 274 -4.06 -12.38 -10.03
N SER A 275 -4.58 -11.44 -9.25
CA SER A 275 -4.32 -10.01 -9.38
C SER A 275 -3.11 -9.60 -8.54
N SER A 276 -3.02 -10.13 -7.32
CA SER A 276 -1.86 -10.02 -6.44
C SER A 276 -1.32 -11.43 -6.21
N LEU A 277 -0.26 -11.77 -6.92
CA LEU A 277 0.29 -13.14 -6.86
C LEU A 277 0.76 -13.49 -5.45
N PRO A 278 0.43 -14.71 -4.96
CA PRO A 278 0.89 -15.18 -3.66
C PRO A 278 2.40 -15.11 -3.47
N GLU A 279 3.16 -15.36 -4.56
CA GLU A 279 4.62 -15.26 -4.59
C GLU A 279 5.08 -13.86 -4.20
N GLY A 280 4.50 -12.83 -4.80
CA GLY A 280 4.83 -11.43 -4.49
C GLY A 280 4.49 -11.08 -3.05
N THR A 281 3.28 -11.43 -2.59
CA THR A 281 2.87 -11.22 -1.19
C THR A 281 3.85 -11.89 -0.22
N CYS A 282 4.28 -13.12 -0.52
CA CYS A 282 5.24 -13.85 0.31
C CYS A 282 6.65 -13.26 0.22
N ALA A 283 7.07 -12.78 -0.97
CA ALA A 283 8.35 -12.11 -1.14
C ALA A 283 8.43 -10.85 -0.26
N ALA A 284 7.41 -9.99 -0.29
CA ALA A 284 7.35 -8.82 0.59
C ALA A 284 7.42 -9.23 2.07
N TYR A 285 6.58 -10.18 2.51
CA TYR A 285 6.58 -10.66 3.89
C TYR A 285 7.93 -11.21 4.35
N ASN A 286 8.59 -12.00 3.51
CA ASN A 286 9.86 -12.64 3.86
C ASN A 286 11.01 -11.63 3.99
N ARG A 287 10.95 -10.50 3.26
CA ARG A 287 11.93 -9.42 3.34
C ARG A 287 11.74 -8.50 4.53
N ILE A 288 10.56 -8.46 5.18
CA ILE A 288 10.32 -7.61 6.36
C ILE A 288 11.25 -8.04 7.50
N PRO A 289 12.11 -7.14 8.03
CA PRO A 289 13.02 -7.46 9.12
C PRO A 289 12.35 -7.45 10.50
N ALA A 290 11.14 -6.89 10.64
CA ALA A 290 10.45 -6.79 11.92
C ALA A 290 10.32 -8.16 12.61
N GLU A 291 10.71 -8.25 13.89
CA GLU A 291 10.56 -9.47 14.68
C GLU A 291 9.09 -9.85 14.90
N GLN A 292 8.25 -8.83 15.10
CA GLN A 292 6.82 -8.97 15.35
C GLN A 292 6.06 -8.96 14.02
N LYS A 293 6.19 -10.01 13.24
CA LYS A 293 5.45 -10.15 11.98
C LYS A 293 4.67 -11.46 11.93
N ARG A 294 3.47 -11.39 11.36
CA ARG A 294 2.59 -12.54 11.17
C ARG A 294 1.94 -12.49 9.79
N MET A 295 1.87 -13.63 9.11
CA MET A 295 1.08 -13.81 7.90
C MET A 295 0.02 -14.88 8.09
N ALA A 296 -1.24 -14.56 7.73
CA ALA A 296 -2.34 -15.51 7.60
C ALA A 296 -2.46 -15.95 6.14
N VAL A 297 -2.46 -17.25 5.88
CA VAL A 297 -2.56 -17.81 4.52
C VAL A 297 -3.94 -18.41 4.31
N TYR A 298 -4.62 -17.99 3.25
CA TYR A 298 -5.97 -18.38 2.88
C TYR A 298 -5.99 -19.17 1.57
N PRO A 299 -5.99 -20.51 1.64
CA PRO A 299 -5.75 -21.37 0.47
C PRO A 299 -6.84 -21.35 -0.59
N ARG A 300 -8.05 -20.94 -0.24
CA ARG A 300 -9.25 -21.00 -1.10
C ARG A 300 -9.85 -19.64 -1.39
N HIS A 301 -9.10 -18.57 -1.13
CA HIS A 301 -9.53 -17.20 -1.39
C HIS A 301 -8.76 -16.64 -2.59
N ALA A 302 -9.44 -15.85 -3.38
CA ALA A 302 -8.88 -15.05 -4.48
C ALA A 302 -8.70 -13.59 -4.03
N HIS A 303 -8.88 -12.64 -4.95
CA HIS A 303 -8.80 -11.22 -4.65
C HIS A 303 -10.12 -10.70 -4.06
N GLU A 304 -10.40 -11.07 -2.82
CA GLU A 304 -11.66 -10.78 -2.14
C GLU A 304 -11.44 -10.41 -0.68
N ARG A 305 -12.46 -9.83 -0.05
CA ARG A 305 -12.45 -9.58 1.39
C ARG A 305 -12.49 -10.89 2.17
N ILE A 306 -11.62 -11.00 3.15
CA ILE A 306 -11.51 -12.18 4.02
C ILE A 306 -12.06 -11.85 5.41
N ASN A 307 -13.26 -12.34 5.72
CA ASN A 307 -13.92 -12.02 6.99
C ASN A 307 -13.12 -12.54 8.20
N ASP A 308 -12.52 -13.72 8.12
CA ASP A 308 -11.71 -14.28 9.21
C ASP A 308 -10.47 -13.45 9.52
N PHE A 309 -9.95 -12.68 8.55
CA PHE A 309 -8.83 -11.80 8.74
C PHE A 309 -9.17 -10.62 9.66
N GLU A 310 -10.44 -10.18 9.70
CA GLU A 310 -10.87 -9.07 10.58
C GLU A 310 -10.65 -9.38 12.07
N ASN A 311 -10.80 -10.63 12.49
CA ASN A 311 -10.50 -11.02 13.86
C ASN A 311 -9.02 -10.82 14.21
N LEU A 312 -8.13 -11.12 13.28
CA LEU A 312 -6.70 -10.90 13.45
C LEU A 312 -6.36 -9.41 13.45
N GLN A 313 -7.03 -8.61 12.61
CA GLN A 313 -6.87 -7.16 12.57
C GLN A 313 -7.30 -6.51 13.89
N ILE A 314 -8.44 -6.89 14.44
CA ILE A 314 -8.93 -6.39 15.74
C ILE A 314 -7.88 -6.68 16.81
N ASN A 315 -7.42 -7.93 16.92
CA ASN A 315 -6.42 -8.31 17.91
C ASN A 315 -5.10 -7.55 17.72
N PHE A 316 -4.66 -7.36 16.46
CA PHE A 316 -3.46 -6.59 16.15
C PHE A 316 -3.60 -5.13 16.58
N LEU A 317 -4.70 -4.47 16.21
CA LEU A 317 -4.97 -3.09 16.58
C LEU A 317 -4.99 -2.90 18.10
N LEU A 318 -5.70 -3.76 18.82
CA LEU A 318 -5.78 -3.69 20.29
C LEU A 318 -4.42 -3.95 20.97
N THR A 319 -3.63 -4.88 20.43
CA THR A 319 -2.30 -5.21 20.97
C THR A 319 -1.33 -4.05 20.83
N TYR A 320 -1.27 -3.45 19.64
CA TYR A 320 -0.26 -2.45 19.31
C TYR A 320 -0.73 -1.00 19.49
N SER A 321 -1.97 -0.77 19.95
CA SER A 321 -2.41 0.54 20.41
C SER A 321 -1.83 0.95 21.78
N GLY A 322 -1.10 0.06 22.44
CA GLY A 322 -0.42 0.37 23.69
C GLY A 322 -1.34 0.67 24.88
N GLY A 323 -2.58 0.14 24.89
CA GLY A 323 -3.56 0.39 25.96
C GLY A 323 -4.12 1.82 25.95
N ARG A 324 -4.05 2.51 24.81
CA ARG A 324 -4.51 3.91 24.61
C ARG A 324 -6.00 4.01 24.25
N LEU A 325 -6.72 2.91 24.35
CA LEU A 325 -8.16 2.81 24.07
C LEU A 325 -9.00 2.88 25.33
#